data_561b7a45f4d8f449966fd91b755abbd7
#
_entry.id   561b7a45f4d8f449966fd91b755abbd7
#
_cell.length_a   1.000
_cell.length_b   1.000
_cell.length_c   1.000
_cell.angle_alpha   90.00
_cell.angle_beta   90.00
_cell.angle_gamma   90.00
#
_symmetry.space_group_name_H-M   'P 1'
#
loop_
_entity.id
_entity.type
_entity.pdbx_description
1 polymer ?
#
loop_
_entity_poly.entity_id
_entity_poly.type
_entity_poly.pdbx_seq_one_letter_code
_entity_poly.pdbx_strand_id
1 'polypeptide(L)'
;QKLKNHSTDKYLLAEKYYSILSAVNNLKLTQREIQLIAFTAIRGNISYANIRKEFCDKYDSTSPTINNIISKLKKVGVFVKDGTKVKVNPIIILPFDKDLTLEIKLVHG
;
A
#
# COMPACT_ATOMS: atom_id res chain seq x y z
N GLN A 1 -7.49 -23.11 13.06
CA GLN A 1 -6.50 -22.63 13.85
C GLN A 1 -5.51 -21.78 13.14
N LYS A 2 -4.59 -22.38 12.51
CA LYS A 2 -3.60 -21.61 11.86
C LYS A 2 -4.12 -20.79 10.75
N LEU A 3 -5.11 -21.27 10.09
CA LEU A 3 -5.65 -20.57 8.94
C LEU A 3 -6.21 -19.22 9.26
N LYS A 4 -6.75 -19.09 10.45
CA LYS A 4 -7.28 -17.78 10.83
C LYS A 4 -6.24 -16.71 10.82
N ASN A 5 -5.06 -17.07 11.26
CA ASN A 5 -4.02 -16.07 11.35
C ASN A 5 -3.64 -15.54 10.00
N HIS A 6 -3.65 -16.40 9.01
CA HIS A 6 -3.32 -15.94 7.67
C HIS A 6 -4.34 -14.96 7.15
N SER A 7 -5.60 -15.24 7.40
CA SER A 7 -6.64 -14.41 6.84
C SER A 7 -6.72 -13.05 7.50
N THR A 8 -6.09 -12.87 8.66
CA THR A 8 -6.18 -11.60 9.35
C THR A 8 -5.03 -10.66 9.05
N ASP A 9 -4.06 -11.07 8.25
CA ASP A 9 -2.94 -10.20 7.94
C ASP A 9 -3.36 -9.22 6.86
N LYS A 10 -3.80 -8.06 7.30
CA LYS A 10 -4.30 -7.06 6.38
C LYS A 10 -3.22 -6.46 5.51
N TYR A 11 -1.96 -6.48 5.96
CA TYR A 11 -0.87 -5.97 5.13
C TYR A 11 -0.64 -6.87 3.92
N LEU A 12 -0.68 -8.17 4.11
CA LEU A 12 -0.54 -9.09 2.99
C LEU A 12 -1.73 -8.99 2.03
N LEU A 13 -2.92 -8.83 2.57
CA LEU A 13 -4.09 -8.65 1.74
C LEU A 13 -3.97 -7.40 0.88
N ALA A 14 -3.54 -6.31 1.50
CA ALA A 14 -3.36 -5.06 0.78
C ALA A 14 -2.29 -5.18 -0.29
N GLU A 15 -1.19 -5.88 0.00
CA GLU A 15 -0.14 -6.09 -0.99
C GLU A 15 -0.67 -6.85 -2.18
N LYS A 16 -1.49 -7.86 -1.95
CA LYS A 16 -2.08 -8.61 -3.06
C LYS A 16 -2.97 -7.73 -3.92
N TYR A 17 -3.78 -6.91 -3.27
CA TYR A 17 -4.66 -6.01 -4.02
C TYR A 17 -3.85 -5.05 -4.89
N TYR A 18 -2.83 -4.43 -4.32
CA TYR A 18 -2.05 -3.46 -5.08
C TYR A 18 -1.16 -4.12 -6.13
N SER A 19 -0.77 -5.38 -5.91
CA SER A 19 -0.09 -6.14 -6.96
C SER A 19 -0.99 -6.34 -8.17
N ILE A 20 -2.23 -6.69 -7.92
CA ILE A 20 -3.20 -6.88 -8.99
C ILE A 20 -3.46 -5.55 -9.70
N LEU A 21 -3.66 -4.51 -8.91
CA LEU A 21 -3.89 -3.18 -9.48
C LEU A 21 -2.72 -2.75 -10.36
N SER A 22 -1.50 -3.01 -9.91
CA SER A 22 -0.31 -2.68 -10.68
C SER A 22 -0.29 -3.44 -11.99
N ALA A 23 -0.60 -4.73 -11.95
CA ALA A 23 -0.58 -5.56 -13.15
C ALA A 23 -1.65 -5.11 -14.15
N VAL A 24 -2.86 -4.86 -13.65
CA VAL A 24 -3.96 -4.45 -14.51
C VAL A 24 -3.69 -3.12 -15.19
N ASN A 25 -3.04 -2.22 -14.49
CA ASN A 25 -2.76 -0.88 -15.03
C ASN A 25 -1.36 -0.74 -15.60
N ASN A 26 -0.64 -1.85 -15.68
CA ASN A 26 0.69 -1.88 -16.27
C ASN A 26 1.64 -0.87 -15.61
N LEU A 27 1.59 -0.77 -14.31
CA LEU A 27 2.42 0.18 -13.57
C LEU A 27 3.83 -0.31 -13.32
N LYS A 28 4.04 -1.61 -13.39
CA LYS A 28 5.36 -2.22 -13.23
C LYS A 28 6.02 -1.84 -11.90
N LEU A 29 5.26 -1.96 -10.83
CA LEU A 29 5.77 -1.63 -9.51
C LEU A 29 6.63 -2.75 -8.96
N THR A 30 7.66 -2.38 -8.21
CA THR A 30 8.49 -3.37 -7.54
C THR A 30 7.79 -3.85 -6.28
N GLN A 31 8.29 -4.95 -5.71
CA GLN A 31 7.74 -5.48 -4.48
C GLN A 31 7.82 -4.47 -3.35
N ARG A 32 8.94 -3.76 -3.25
CA ARG A 32 9.09 -2.75 -2.20
C ARG A 32 8.10 -1.61 -2.37
N GLU A 33 7.85 -1.21 -3.60
CA GLU A 33 6.88 -0.16 -3.87
C GLU A 33 5.49 -0.60 -3.48
N ILE A 34 5.13 -1.83 -3.80
CA ILE A 34 3.84 -2.38 -3.43
C ILE A 34 3.69 -2.45 -1.91
N GLN A 35 4.74 -2.86 -1.22
CA GLN A 35 4.73 -2.90 0.24
C GLN A 35 4.49 -1.51 0.83
N LEU A 36 5.13 -0.50 0.28
CA LEU A 36 4.94 0.86 0.79
C LEU A 36 3.54 1.38 0.53
N ILE A 37 2.98 1.08 -0.64
CA ILE A 37 1.62 1.48 -0.94
C ILE A 37 0.64 0.83 0.05
N ALA A 38 0.79 -0.46 0.25
CA ALA A 38 -0.10 -1.19 1.15
C ALA A 38 0.01 -0.68 2.58
N PHE A 39 1.23 -0.48 3.04
CA PHE A 39 1.47 0.01 4.39
C PHE A 39 0.86 1.41 4.57
N THR A 40 1.05 2.27 3.59
CA THR A 40 0.53 3.63 3.64
C THR A 40 -1.00 3.63 3.64
N ALA A 41 -1.60 2.77 2.84
CA ALA A 41 -3.06 2.68 2.79
C ALA A 41 -3.64 2.28 4.14
N ILE A 42 -3.01 1.35 4.82
CA ILE A 42 -3.50 0.87 6.11
C ILE A 42 -3.25 1.88 7.22
N ARG A 43 -2.08 2.51 7.22
CA ARG A 43 -1.73 3.46 8.29
C ARG A 43 -2.30 4.85 8.05
N GLY A 44 -2.73 5.15 6.84
CA GLY A 44 -3.35 6.42 6.52
C GLY A 44 -2.41 7.46 5.91
N ASN A 45 -1.12 7.37 6.17
CA ASN A 45 -0.15 8.27 5.56
C ASN A 45 1.26 7.71 5.77
N ILE A 46 2.23 8.33 5.12
CA ILE A 46 3.63 7.94 5.25
C ILE A 46 4.49 9.18 5.54
N SER A 47 3.90 10.19 6.16
CA SER A 47 4.61 11.44 6.40
C SER A 47 5.33 11.51 7.73
N TYR A 48 4.78 10.88 8.75
CA TYR A 48 5.32 11.01 10.09
C TYR A 48 6.52 10.11 10.31
N ALA A 49 7.48 10.62 11.07
CA ALA A 49 8.73 9.90 11.31
C ALA A 49 8.50 8.53 11.95
N ASN A 50 7.56 8.44 12.89
CA ASN A 50 7.30 7.17 13.56
C ASN A 50 6.70 6.14 12.61
N ILE A 51 5.87 6.57 11.66
CA ILE A 51 5.28 5.67 10.68
C ILE A 51 6.36 5.16 9.73
N ARG A 52 7.24 6.06 9.28
CA ARG A 52 8.35 5.67 8.41
C ARG A 52 9.29 4.70 9.10
N LYS A 53 9.53 4.93 10.38
CA LYS A 53 10.39 4.03 11.14
C LYS A 53 9.76 2.64 11.22
N GLU A 54 8.47 2.57 11.45
CA GLU A 54 7.79 1.28 11.50
C GLU A 54 7.91 0.54 10.17
N PHE A 55 7.77 1.26 9.06
CA PHE A 55 7.93 0.64 7.76
C PHE A 55 9.35 0.10 7.57
N CYS A 56 10.34 0.92 7.92
CA CYS A 56 11.74 0.50 7.79
C CYS A 56 12.05 -0.73 8.63
N ASP A 57 11.51 -0.76 9.85
CA ASP A 57 11.72 -1.90 10.73
C ASP A 57 11.02 -3.16 10.22
N LYS A 58 9.82 -2.99 9.69
CA LYS A 58 9.04 -4.13 9.23
C LYS A 58 9.61 -4.75 7.95
N TYR A 59 10.10 -3.92 7.05
CA TYR A 59 10.52 -4.37 5.72
C TYR A 59 12.01 -4.21 5.47
N ASP A 60 12.76 -3.87 6.50
CA ASP A 60 14.23 -3.71 6.38
C ASP A 60 14.59 -2.71 5.29
N SER A 61 14.01 -1.53 5.39
CA SER A 61 14.21 -0.46 4.42
C SER A 61 14.86 0.76 5.08
N THR A 62 15.06 1.82 4.30
CA THR A 62 15.68 3.04 4.78
C THR A 62 14.88 4.26 4.36
N SER A 63 15.13 5.37 5.05
CA SER A 63 14.46 6.63 4.76
C SER A 63 14.70 7.12 3.34
N PRO A 64 15.94 7.09 2.82
CA PRO A 64 16.14 7.49 1.43
C PRO A 64 15.36 6.63 0.44
N THR A 65 15.25 5.33 0.69
CA THR A 65 14.46 4.46 -0.17
C THR A 65 13.01 4.88 -0.18
N ILE A 66 12.46 5.18 1.00
CA ILE A 66 11.07 5.65 1.11
C ILE A 66 10.90 6.94 0.32
N ASN A 67 11.81 7.88 0.47
CA ASN A 67 11.69 9.16 -0.23
C ASN A 67 11.71 8.98 -1.74
N ASN A 68 12.56 8.10 -2.24
CA ASN A 68 12.62 7.85 -3.68
C ASN A 68 11.33 7.24 -4.20
N ILE A 69 10.77 6.31 -3.46
CA ILE A 69 9.53 5.67 -3.85
C ILE A 69 8.38 6.68 -3.83
N ILE A 70 8.33 7.51 -2.79
CA ILE A 70 7.29 8.53 -2.70
C ILE A 70 7.33 9.45 -3.90
N SER A 71 8.52 9.91 -4.27
CA SER A 71 8.66 10.79 -5.43
C SER A 71 8.14 10.14 -6.69
N LYS A 72 8.50 8.87 -6.91
CA LYS A 72 8.05 8.15 -8.08
C LYS A 72 6.54 7.98 -8.10
N LEU A 73 5.98 7.56 -6.97
CA LEU A 73 4.56 7.26 -6.91
C LEU A 73 3.68 8.51 -6.95
N LYS A 74 4.21 9.64 -6.52
CA LYS A 74 3.49 10.89 -6.71
C LYS A 74 3.39 11.26 -8.17
N LYS A 75 4.43 11.01 -8.93
CA LYS A 75 4.42 11.34 -10.36
C LYS A 75 3.38 10.56 -11.12
N VAL A 76 3.16 9.31 -10.73
CA VAL A 76 2.19 8.48 -11.43
C VAL A 76 0.80 8.52 -10.79
N GLY A 77 0.61 9.33 -9.75
CA GLY A 77 -0.71 9.52 -9.18
C GLY A 77 -1.14 8.49 -8.15
N VAL A 78 -0.26 7.58 -7.76
CA VAL A 78 -0.58 6.58 -6.73
C VAL A 78 -0.58 7.22 -5.35
N PHE A 79 0.39 8.09 -5.09
CA PHE A 79 0.42 8.88 -3.88
C PHE A 79 -0.01 10.30 -4.17
N VAL A 80 -0.72 10.91 -3.22
CA VAL A 80 -1.12 12.31 -3.31
C VAL A 80 -0.79 13.00 -2.00
N LYS A 81 -0.63 14.31 -2.08
CA LYS A 81 -0.36 15.12 -0.89
C LYS A 81 -1.65 15.78 -0.44
N ASP A 82 -1.93 15.65 0.86
CA ASP A 82 -3.12 16.25 1.45
C ASP A 82 -2.65 17.04 2.67
N GLY A 83 -2.48 18.35 2.50
CA GLY A 83 -1.87 19.17 3.53
C GLY A 83 -0.42 18.76 3.72
N THR A 84 -0.07 18.33 4.91
CA THR A 84 1.28 17.86 5.20
C THR A 84 1.41 16.35 5.09
N LYS A 85 0.33 15.66 4.74
CA LYS A 85 0.33 14.20 4.71
C LYS A 85 0.47 13.67 3.29
N VAL A 86 1.29 12.63 3.13
CA VAL A 86 1.39 11.90 1.88
C VAL A 86 0.59 10.62 2.07
N LYS A 87 -0.38 10.41 1.22
CA LYS A 87 -1.35 9.32 1.34
C LYS A 87 -1.51 8.61 0.01
N VAL A 88 -2.09 7.42 0.08
CA VAL A 88 -2.50 6.75 -1.13
C VAL A 88 -3.71 7.49 -1.71
N ASN A 89 -3.75 7.61 -3.02
CA ASN A 89 -4.86 8.25 -3.70
C ASN A 89 -6.17 7.59 -3.26
N PRO A 90 -7.15 8.36 -2.76
CA PRO A 90 -8.37 7.78 -2.22
C PRO A 90 -9.14 6.90 -3.19
N ILE A 91 -8.96 7.11 -4.48
CA ILE A 91 -9.66 6.32 -5.48
C ILE A 91 -9.28 4.85 -5.41
N ILE A 92 -8.08 4.53 -4.92
CA ILE A 92 -7.59 3.16 -4.92
C ILE A 92 -7.45 2.58 -3.51
N ILE A 93 -8.06 3.23 -2.50
CA ILE A 93 -8.03 2.72 -1.14
C ILE A 93 -9.22 1.80 -0.91
N LEU A 94 -8.96 0.67 -0.25
CA LEU A 94 -10.02 -0.24 0.20
C LEU A 94 -9.93 -0.43 1.71
N PRO A 95 -11.04 -0.79 2.35
CA PRO A 95 -11.04 -1.00 3.81
C PRO A 95 -10.48 -2.38 4.16
N PHE A 96 -9.17 -2.50 4.19
CA PHE A 96 -8.50 -3.78 4.40
C PHE A 96 -8.66 -4.36 5.80
N ASP A 97 -9.24 -3.60 6.72
CA ASP A 97 -9.49 -4.08 8.06
C ASP A 97 -10.84 -4.77 8.19
N LYS A 98 -11.56 -4.92 7.10
CA LYS A 98 -12.84 -5.60 7.07
C LYS A 98 -12.73 -6.87 6.25
N ASP A 99 -13.72 -7.73 6.39
CA ASP A 99 -13.80 -8.89 5.52
C ASP A 99 -14.07 -8.41 4.11
N LEU A 100 -13.23 -8.80 3.20
CA LEU A 100 -13.37 -8.37 1.83
C LEU A 100 -13.58 -9.55 0.91
N THR A 101 -14.48 -9.39 -0.01
CA THR A 101 -14.63 -10.31 -1.12
C THR A 101 -14.47 -9.49 -2.37
N LEU A 102 -13.31 -8.91 -2.49
CA LEU A 102 -13.08 -7.97 -3.56
C LEU A 102 -12.84 -8.62 -4.91
N GLU A 103 -12.48 -9.86 -4.88
CA GLU A 103 -12.05 -10.54 -6.07
C GLU A 103 -13.04 -10.47 -7.20
N ILE A 104 -14.28 -10.60 -6.88
CA ILE A 104 -15.27 -10.79 -7.91
C ILE A 104 -15.63 -9.54 -8.67
N LYS A 105 -15.84 -8.49 -7.93
CA LYS A 105 -16.26 -7.26 -8.54
C LYS A 105 -15.22 -6.68 -9.45
N LEU A 106 -14.00 -6.81 -9.05
CA LEU A 106 -12.92 -6.24 -9.83
C LEU A 106 -12.78 -6.88 -11.18
N VAL A 107 -13.02 -8.16 -11.23
CA VAL A 107 -12.84 -8.88 -12.48
C VAL A 107 -13.79 -8.39 -13.55
N HIS A 108 -14.94 -7.97 -13.14
CA HIS A 108 -15.94 -7.55 -14.09
C HIS A 108 -15.93 -6.06 -14.39
N GLY A 109 -15.10 -5.37 -13.71
CA GLY A 109 -15.01 -3.92 -13.86
C GLY A 109 -14.76 -3.45 -15.23
#